data_321f8169c7b18cc83e6dbcd13fcf830d
#
_entry.id   321f8169c7b18cc83e6dbcd13fcf830d
#
_cell.length_a   1.000
_cell.length_b   1.000
_cell.length_c   1.000
_cell.angle_alpha   90.00
_cell.angle_beta   90.00
_cell.angle_gamma   90.00
#
_symmetry.space_group_name_H-M   'P 1'
#
loop_
_entity.id
_entity.type
_entity.pdbx_description
1 polymer ?
#
loop_
_entity_poly.entity_id
_entity_poly.type
_entity_poly.pdbx_seq_one_letter_code
_entity_poly.pdbx_strand_id
1 'polypeptide(L)' 'MELCKMAQEYRRNTALLELRKKQLLAAKRHAKQYEVKYRLMRRIRTLNEMINESRLTAFEMENYYEKEGEYVGRTAV' A
#
# COMPACT_ATOMS: atom_id res chain seq x y z
N MET A 1 -8.78 -0.51 19.15
CA MET A 1 -8.49 -1.90 18.79
C MET A 1 -8.89 -2.26 17.37
N GLU A 2 -10.09 -1.87 16.95
CA GLU A 2 -10.54 -2.16 15.59
C GLU A 2 -9.65 -1.52 14.53
N LEU A 3 -9.19 -0.29 14.76
CA LEU A 3 -8.29 0.39 13.84
C LEU A 3 -6.94 -0.33 13.72
N CYS A 4 -6.42 -0.89 14.81
CA CYS A 4 -5.19 -1.66 14.77
C CYS A 4 -5.33 -2.94 13.94
N LYS A 5 -6.47 -3.62 14.08
CA LYS A 5 -6.76 -4.80 13.27
C LYS A 5 -6.91 -4.45 11.79
N MET A 6 -7.61 -3.36 11.49
CA MET A 6 -7.76 -2.86 10.13
C MET A 6 -6.41 -2.48 9.53
N ALA A 7 -5.55 -1.82 10.30
CA ALA A 7 -4.21 -1.48 9.86
C ALA A 7 -3.39 -2.72 9.52
N GLN A 8 -3.49 -3.78 10.35
CA GLN A 8 -2.82 -5.04 10.08
C GLN A 8 -3.32 -5.69 8.79
N GLU A 9 -4.63 -5.62 8.53
CA GLU A 9 -5.20 -6.13 7.28
C GLU A 9 -4.68 -5.36 6.07
N TYR A 10 -4.60 -4.04 6.17
CA TYR A 10 -4.02 -3.22 5.10
C TYR A 10 -2.55 -3.52 4.89
N ARG A 11 -1.79 -3.75 5.96
CA ARG A 11 -0.38 -4.17 5.85
C ARG A 11 -0.25 -5.53 5.17
N ARG A 12 -1.12 -6.47 5.52
CA ARG A 12 -1.15 -7.80 4.89
C ARG A 12 -1.50 -7.69 3.41
N ASN A 13 -2.52 -6.91 3.07
CA ASN A 13 -2.92 -6.66 1.69
C ASN A 13 -1.81 -6.00 0.90
N THR A 14 -1.10 -5.06 1.50
CA THR A 14 0.05 -4.40 0.88
C THR A 14 1.15 -5.41 0.55
N ALA A 15 1.43 -6.33 1.46
CA ALA A 15 2.43 -7.38 1.23
C ALA A 15 2.04 -8.28 0.05
N LEU A 16 0.77 -8.63 -0.07
CA LEU A 16 0.25 -9.42 -1.19
C LEU A 16 0.36 -8.65 -2.51
N LEU A 17 0.05 -7.37 -2.50
CA LEU A 17 0.18 -6.50 -3.67
C LEU A 17 1.64 -6.37 -4.10
N GLU A 18 2.55 -6.25 -3.15
CA GLU A 18 3.98 -6.19 -3.44
C GLU A 18 4.49 -7.49 -4.05
N LEU A 19 4.03 -8.63 -3.54
CA LEU A 19 4.36 -9.93 -4.12
C LEU A 19 3.89 -10.02 -5.56
N ARG A 20 2.65 -9.61 -5.82
CA ARG A 20 2.08 -9.59 -7.16
C ARG A 20 2.87 -8.66 -8.08
N LYS A 21 3.29 -7.52 -7.59
CA LYS A 21 4.15 -6.58 -8.33
C LYS A 21 5.46 -7.25 -8.73
N LYS A 22 6.11 -7.98 -7.83
CA LYS A 22 7.35 -8.71 -8.13
C LYS A 22 7.14 -9.73 -9.24
N GLN A 23 6.03 -10.44 -9.19
CA GLN A 23 5.67 -11.42 -10.22
C GLN A 23 5.49 -10.75 -11.59
N LEU A 24 4.82 -9.60 -11.62
CA LEU A 24 4.61 -8.85 -12.86
C LEU A 24 5.92 -8.27 -13.40
N LEU A 25 6.81 -7.82 -12.52
CA LEU A 25 8.14 -7.33 -12.92
C LEU A 25 8.97 -8.47 -13.54
N ALA A 26 8.91 -9.66 -12.96
CA ALA A 26 9.58 -10.83 -13.53
C ALA A 26 9.00 -11.18 -14.89
N ALA A 27 7.68 -11.20 -15.03
CA ALA A 27 7.01 -11.44 -16.29
C ALA A 27 7.40 -10.41 -17.35
N LYS A 28 7.52 -9.14 -16.96
CA LYS A 28 7.96 -8.06 -17.84
C LYS A 28 9.37 -8.31 -18.39
N ARG A 29 10.29 -8.78 -17.55
CA ARG A 29 11.66 -9.09 -17.96
C ARG A 29 11.71 -10.17 -19.01
N HIS A 30 10.81 -11.15 -18.93
CA HIS A 30 10.76 -12.29 -19.83
C HIS A 30 9.85 -12.06 -21.05
N ALA A 31 9.08 -10.98 -21.05
CA ALA A 31 8.20 -10.67 -22.17
C ALA A 31 9.02 -10.23 -23.38
N LYS A 32 8.79 -10.87 -24.51
CA LYS A 32 9.48 -10.54 -25.77
C LYS A 32 8.73 -9.53 -26.62
N GLN A 33 7.40 -9.52 -26.50
CA GLN A 33 6.55 -8.61 -27.28
C GLN A 33 6.36 -7.29 -26.56
N TYR A 34 6.46 -6.21 -27.31
CA TYR A 34 6.31 -4.86 -26.77
C TYR A 34 4.91 -4.64 -26.17
N GLU A 35 3.88 -5.12 -26.84
CA GLU A 35 2.50 -4.98 -26.34
C GLU A 35 2.30 -5.62 -24.96
N VAL A 36 2.89 -6.80 -24.77
CA VAL A 36 2.83 -7.50 -23.49
C VAL A 36 3.56 -6.70 -22.40
N LYS A 37 4.74 -6.18 -22.71
CA LYS A 37 5.49 -5.32 -21.79
C LYS A 37 4.68 -4.10 -21.41
N TYR A 38 4.04 -3.45 -22.37
CA TYR A 38 3.24 -2.26 -22.14
C TYR A 38 2.06 -2.54 -21.19
N ARG A 39 1.34 -3.64 -21.43
CA ARG A 39 0.23 -4.07 -20.56
C ARG A 39 0.71 -4.35 -19.14
N LEU A 40 1.84 -5.02 -19.01
CA LEU A 40 2.44 -5.31 -17.71
C LEU A 40 2.86 -4.03 -16.99
N MET A 41 3.44 -3.09 -17.71
CA MET A 41 3.81 -1.78 -17.15
C MET A 41 2.59 -1.04 -16.60
N ARG A 42 1.47 -1.06 -17.32
CA ARG A 42 0.23 -0.43 -16.86
C ARG A 42 -0.29 -1.07 -15.57
N ARG A 43 -0.27 -2.40 -15.51
CA ARG A 43 -0.68 -3.14 -14.30
C ARG A 43 0.24 -2.85 -13.12
N ILE A 44 1.53 -2.80 -13.37
CA ILE A 44 2.52 -2.46 -12.33
C ILE A 44 2.27 -1.07 -11.79
N ARG A 45 2.00 -0.11 -12.65
CA ARG A 45 1.67 1.26 -12.24
C ARG A 45 0.44 1.31 -11.33
N THR A 46 -0.63 0.62 -11.75
CA THR A 46 -1.85 0.52 -10.95
C THR A 46 -1.58 -0.12 -9.59
N LEU A 47 -0.79 -1.20 -9.55
CA LEU A 47 -0.41 -1.84 -8.30
C LEU A 47 0.41 -0.92 -7.40
N ASN A 48 1.32 -0.14 -7.96
CA ASN A 48 2.09 0.85 -7.21
C ASN A 48 1.18 1.87 -6.52
N GLU A 49 0.18 2.37 -7.24
CA GLU A 49 -0.80 3.29 -6.67
C GLU A 49 -1.58 2.65 -5.53
N MET A 50 -2.04 1.41 -5.71
CA MET A 50 -2.75 0.67 -4.68
C MET A 50 -1.87 0.39 -3.46
N ILE A 51 -0.61 0.04 -3.67
CA ILE A 51 0.36 -0.19 -2.60
C ILE A 51 0.55 1.08 -1.79
N ASN A 52 0.76 2.21 -2.46
CA ASN A 52 0.98 3.49 -1.81
C ASN A 52 -0.24 3.92 -1.00
N GLU A 53 -1.44 3.79 -1.56
CA GLU A 53 -2.69 4.08 -0.86
C GLU A 53 -2.89 3.19 0.36
N SER A 54 -2.63 1.90 0.21
CA SER A 54 -2.74 0.92 1.29
C SER A 54 -1.77 1.24 2.43
N ARG A 55 -0.53 1.57 2.10
CA ARG A 55 0.48 1.96 3.08
C ARG A 55 0.08 3.21 3.83
N LEU A 56 -0.37 4.22 3.10
CA LEU A 56 -0.80 5.48 3.69
C LEU A 56 -1.98 5.27 4.62
N THR A 57 -2.97 4.50 4.18
CA THR A 57 -4.16 4.18 4.98
C THR A 57 -3.77 3.45 6.27
N ALA A 58 -2.90 2.44 6.17
CA ALA A 58 -2.41 1.70 7.33
C ALA A 58 -1.67 2.63 8.30
N PHE A 59 -0.81 3.48 7.78
CA PHE A 59 -0.07 4.46 8.58
C PHE A 59 -1.02 5.41 9.31
N GLU A 60 -2.01 5.95 8.62
CA GLU A 60 -2.99 6.84 9.21
C GLU A 60 -3.77 6.15 10.33
N MET A 61 -4.19 4.90 10.12
CA MET A 61 -4.89 4.12 11.13
C MET A 61 -4.02 3.83 12.35
N GLU A 62 -2.76 3.47 12.13
CA GLU A 62 -1.81 3.19 13.22
C GLU A 62 -1.54 4.42 14.07
N ASN A 63 -1.52 5.59 13.45
CA ASN A 63 -1.19 6.84 14.12
C ASN A 63 -2.43 7.66 14.56
N TYR A 64 -3.62 7.13 14.32
CA TYR A 64 -4.86 7.83 14.66
C TYR A 64 -4.92 8.21 16.13
N TYR A 65 -4.64 7.24 17.00
CA TYR A 65 -4.69 7.48 18.45
C TYR A 65 -3.54 8.37 18.95
N GLU A 66 -2.38 8.30 18.31
CA GLU A 66 -1.26 9.18 18.64
C GLU A 66 -1.59 10.64 18.30
N LYS A 67 -2.18 10.87 17.13
CA LYS A 67 -2.60 12.21 16.72
C LYS A 67 -3.68 12.76 17.65
N GLU A 68 -4.64 11.95 18.07
CA GLU A 68 -5.65 12.33 19.02
C GLU A 68 -5.03 12.72 20.36
N GLY A 69 -4.08 11.91 20.84
CA GLY A 69 -3.36 12.19 22.06
C GLY A 69 -2.59 13.50 22.00
N GLU A 70 -1.87 13.74 20.93
CA GLU A 70 -1.15 14.99 20.70
C GLU A 70 -2.10 16.18 20.60
N TYR A 71 -3.19 16.02 19.89
CA TYR A 71 -4.18 17.07 19.71
C TYR A 71 -4.83 17.45 21.04
N VAL A 72 -5.21 16.46 21.84
CA VAL A 72 -5.77 16.70 23.18
C VAL A 72 -4.75 17.39 24.08
N GLY A 73 -3.49 16.99 24.00
CA GLY A 73 -2.41 17.65 24.72
C GLY A 73 -2.25 19.10 24.33
N ARG A 74 -2.35 19.42 23.06
CA ARG A 74 -2.28 20.80 22.54
C ARG A 74 -3.47 21.64 22.99
N THR A 75 -4.67 21.05 22.98
CA THR A 75 -5.88 21.76 23.39
C THR A 75 -5.92 21.98 24.89
N ALA A 76 -5.24 21.15 25.67
CA ALA A 76 -5.10 21.34 27.11
C ALA A 76 -4.16 22.49 27.46
N VAL A 77 -3.34 22.92 26.54
CA VAL A 77 -2.44 24.05 26.69
C VAL A 77 -3.13 25.33 26.24
#